data_138caea501a895e8afd0b0e75e86064c
#
_entry.id   138caea501a895e8afd0b0e75e86064c
#
_cell.length_a   1.000
_cell.length_b   1.000
_cell.length_c   1.000
_cell.angle_alpha   90.00
_cell.angle_beta   90.00
_cell.angle_gamma   90.00
#
_symmetry.space_group_name_H-M   'P 1'
#
loop_
_entity.id
_entity.type
_entity.pdbx_description
1 polymer ?
#
loop_
_entity_poly.entity_id
_entity_poly.type
_entity_poly.pdbx_seq_one_letter_code
_entity_poly.pdbx_strand_id
1 'polypeptide(L)'
;MTDPPIVLLDEHIVVVDKPAGMPSVPARTPLDPPSVVERLAARIGAVEAVHRLDRDTSGLLVLARTPHARAALGRAFELRDVQKTYLAVVMGGMPADAGTIHLPLAADPDQPPRQRVDPILGRRAESRWRRLAEAADGGRRLTLVSLEPITGRSHQLRAHLAWLGAPIVGDPLYGTGGPTGLALHATRLSFPHPADGRLIDADAAPPAVRPWSLFGAALHAQAWRDVGMSADAPTRDQ
;
A
#
# COMPACT_ATOMS: atom_id res chain seq x y z
N MET A 1 16.74 11.58 -6.96
CA MET A 1 15.47 11.38 -6.23
C MET A 1 15.30 12.52 -5.26
N THR A 2 14.14 13.18 -5.26
CA THR A 2 13.74 14.22 -4.31
C THR A 2 13.35 13.59 -2.96
N ASP A 3 13.37 14.38 -1.89
CA ASP A 3 12.87 13.93 -0.58
C ASP A 3 11.38 13.62 -0.64
N PRO A 4 10.89 12.67 0.18
CA PRO A 4 9.47 12.36 0.21
C PRO A 4 8.70 13.58 0.76
N PRO A 5 7.58 14.00 0.11
CA PRO A 5 6.71 15.04 0.63
C PRO A 5 6.18 14.68 2.02
N ILE A 6 6.23 15.63 2.95
CA ILE A 6 5.65 15.47 4.29
C ILE A 6 4.18 15.86 4.23
N VAL A 7 3.29 14.95 4.62
CA VAL A 7 1.85 15.14 4.69
C VAL A 7 1.43 15.63 6.07
N LEU A 8 2.03 15.08 7.12
CA LEU A 8 1.81 15.46 8.51
C LEU A 8 3.12 15.34 9.28
N LEU A 9 3.39 16.30 10.16
CA LEU A 9 4.55 16.29 11.03
C LEU A 9 4.19 16.91 12.37
N ASP A 10 4.48 16.20 13.46
CA ASP A 10 4.41 16.69 14.82
C ASP A 10 5.59 16.16 15.68
N GLU A 11 5.49 16.27 17.00
CA GLU A 11 6.54 15.83 17.92
C GLU A 11 6.67 14.30 17.98
N HIS A 12 5.62 13.54 17.65
CA HIS A 12 5.52 12.10 17.85
C HIS A 12 5.64 11.30 16.55
N ILE A 13 5.13 11.83 15.43
CA ILE A 13 5.03 11.13 14.16
C ILE A 13 5.40 12.01 12.97
N VAL A 14 5.72 11.36 11.86
CA VAL A 14 5.71 11.95 10.53
C VAL A 14 4.99 11.02 9.56
N VAL A 15 4.07 11.57 8.77
CA VAL A 15 3.44 10.88 7.63
C VAL A 15 3.98 11.49 6.35
N VAL A 16 4.43 10.66 5.44
CA VAL A 16 4.97 11.09 4.15
C VAL A 16 4.25 10.41 3.00
N ASP A 17 4.25 11.06 1.84
CA ASP A 17 3.92 10.45 0.56
C ASP A 17 5.21 9.91 -0.07
N LYS A 18 5.45 8.61 0.08
CA LYS A 18 6.65 7.95 -0.41
C LYS A 18 6.61 7.85 -1.95
N PRO A 19 7.59 8.37 -2.67
CA PRO A 19 7.67 8.15 -4.12
C PRO A 19 7.97 6.68 -4.44
N ALA A 20 7.53 6.20 -5.61
CA ALA A 20 7.93 4.91 -6.16
C ALA A 20 9.45 4.84 -6.36
N GLY A 21 10.04 3.65 -6.24
CA GLY A 21 11.47 3.40 -6.38
C GLY A 21 12.31 3.73 -5.15
N MET A 22 11.76 4.35 -4.10
CA MET A 22 12.45 4.66 -2.84
C MET A 22 12.20 3.56 -1.80
N PRO A 23 13.23 2.95 -1.18
CA PRO A 23 13.06 2.03 -0.07
C PRO A 23 12.41 2.73 1.15
N SER A 24 11.55 2.03 1.89
CA SER A 24 10.98 2.56 3.15
C SER A 24 12.02 2.62 4.27
N VAL A 25 12.89 1.62 4.34
CA VAL A 25 13.95 1.46 5.35
C VAL A 25 15.28 1.21 4.67
N PRO A 26 16.42 1.41 5.35
CA PRO A 26 17.73 1.17 4.78
C PRO A 26 17.83 -0.23 4.16
N ALA A 27 18.34 -0.28 2.96
CA ALA A 27 18.57 -1.53 2.25
C ALA A 27 19.81 -2.23 2.80
N ARG A 28 19.94 -3.52 2.48
CA ARG A 28 21.10 -4.32 2.90
C ARG A 28 22.35 -4.07 2.06
N THR A 29 22.20 -3.42 0.91
CA THR A 29 23.31 -3.16 -0.01
C THR A 29 23.56 -1.67 -0.15
N PRO A 30 24.83 -1.23 -0.20
CA PRO A 30 25.19 0.19 -0.40
C PRO A 30 24.80 0.75 -1.78
N LEU A 31 24.40 -0.11 -2.71
CA LEU A 31 24.02 0.30 -4.07
C LEU A 31 22.56 0.79 -4.19
N ASP A 32 21.77 0.55 -3.16
CA ASP A 32 20.38 1.04 -3.15
C ASP A 32 20.32 2.55 -2.83
N PRO A 33 19.34 3.26 -3.39
CA PRO A 33 19.17 4.67 -3.05
C PRO A 33 18.81 4.84 -1.56
N PRO A 34 19.12 6.01 -0.96
CA PRO A 34 18.74 6.30 0.42
C PRO A 34 17.24 6.10 0.64
N SER A 35 16.91 5.44 1.74
CA SER A 35 15.54 5.14 2.15
C SER A 35 14.81 6.38 2.68
N VAL A 36 13.48 6.25 2.86
CA VAL A 36 12.66 7.27 3.54
C VAL A 36 13.22 7.59 4.92
N VAL A 37 13.57 6.56 5.71
CA VAL A 37 14.14 6.74 7.07
C VAL A 37 15.42 7.58 7.03
N GLU A 38 16.37 7.25 6.14
CA GLU A 38 17.63 7.98 6.04
C GLU A 38 17.45 9.43 5.60
N ARG A 39 16.58 9.67 4.61
CA ARG A 39 16.30 11.03 4.12
C ARG A 39 15.61 11.90 5.16
N LEU A 40 14.64 11.34 5.87
CA LEU A 40 13.95 12.05 6.93
C LEU A 40 14.88 12.28 8.12
N ALA A 41 15.69 11.30 8.52
CA ALA A 41 16.64 11.44 9.60
C ALA A 41 17.63 12.60 9.36
N ALA A 42 18.10 12.78 8.14
CA ALA A 42 18.96 13.89 7.75
C ALA A 42 18.26 15.27 7.80
N ARG A 43 16.93 15.31 7.68
CA ARG A 43 16.14 16.55 7.57
C ARG A 43 15.48 16.98 8.88
N ILE A 44 14.91 16.03 9.62
CA ILE A 44 14.05 16.31 10.79
C ILE A 44 14.50 15.59 12.07
N GLY A 45 15.67 14.93 12.05
CA GLY A 45 16.16 14.10 13.15
C GLY A 45 15.65 12.66 13.09
N ALA A 46 15.96 11.87 14.12
CA ALA A 46 15.70 10.44 14.15
C ALA A 46 14.23 10.10 13.94
N VAL A 47 13.99 9.13 13.05
CA VAL A 47 12.68 8.52 12.78
C VAL A 47 12.82 7.01 12.68
N GLU A 48 11.79 6.28 13.07
CA GLU A 48 11.74 4.82 12.99
C GLU A 48 10.51 4.33 12.24
N ALA A 49 10.71 3.33 11.37
CA ALA A 49 9.62 2.71 10.64
C ALA A 49 8.87 1.71 11.54
N VAL A 50 7.55 1.77 11.55
CA VAL A 50 6.64 0.83 12.22
C VAL A 50 5.96 -0.12 11.23
N HIS A 51 5.95 0.25 9.96
CA HIS A 51 5.54 -0.58 8.82
C HIS A 51 6.36 -0.19 7.59
N ARG A 52 6.12 -0.88 6.49
CA ARG A 52 6.84 -0.60 5.24
C ARG A 52 5.94 -0.74 4.02
N LEU A 53 6.24 0.03 3.00
CA LEU A 53 5.82 -0.18 1.62
C LEU A 53 6.96 -0.85 0.84
N ASP A 54 6.61 -1.61 -0.20
CA ASP A 54 7.60 -2.10 -1.15
C ASP A 54 8.32 -0.91 -1.81
N ARG A 55 9.54 -1.13 -2.31
CA ARG A 55 10.33 -0.07 -2.95
C ARG A 55 9.53 0.67 -4.04
N ASP A 56 8.86 -0.09 -4.90
CA ASP A 56 8.17 0.46 -6.06
C ASP A 56 6.71 0.87 -5.78
N THR A 57 6.16 0.54 -4.62
CA THR A 57 4.87 1.05 -4.14
C THR A 57 5.02 2.49 -3.68
N SER A 58 4.17 3.39 -4.15
CA SER A 58 4.11 4.79 -3.71
C SER A 58 3.02 5.01 -2.66
N GLY A 59 2.99 6.21 -2.05
CA GLY A 59 1.91 6.65 -1.15
C GLY A 59 2.28 6.71 0.32
N LEU A 60 1.27 6.74 1.17
CA LEU A 60 1.39 7.08 2.59
C LEU A 60 2.19 6.08 3.41
N LEU A 61 3.14 6.61 4.17
CA LEU A 61 3.96 5.89 5.12
C LEU A 61 4.06 6.70 6.41
N VAL A 62 3.68 6.10 7.56
CA VAL A 62 3.86 6.72 8.88
C VAL A 62 5.14 6.20 9.53
N LEU A 63 5.90 7.12 10.14
CA LEU A 63 7.09 6.80 10.92
C LEU A 63 6.95 7.44 12.31
N ALA A 64 7.53 6.78 13.32
CA ALA A 64 7.61 7.28 14.68
C ALA A 64 8.83 8.19 14.85
N ARG A 65 8.68 9.26 15.64
CA ARG A 65 9.75 10.19 16.01
C ARG A 65 10.23 10.00 17.45
N THR A 66 9.48 9.22 18.24
CA THR A 66 9.82 8.90 19.63
C THR A 66 9.69 7.41 19.91
N PRO A 67 10.40 6.83 20.89
CA PRO A 67 10.24 5.44 21.28
C PRO A 67 8.80 5.11 21.74
N HIS A 68 8.13 6.05 22.41
CA HIS A 68 6.73 5.92 22.81
C HIS A 68 5.82 5.78 21.59
N ALA A 69 5.95 6.68 20.61
CA ALA A 69 5.17 6.61 19.37
C ALA A 69 5.44 5.32 18.59
N ARG A 70 6.69 4.84 18.57
CA ARG A 70 7.05 3.57 17.94
C ARG A 70 6.31 2.39 18.57
N ALA A 71 6.31 2.31 19.91
CA ALA A 71 5.62 1.24 20.64
C ALA A 71 4.09 1.30 20.42
N ALA A 72 3.49 2.49 20.52
CA ALA A 72 2.05 2.68 20.36
C ALA A 72 1.58 2.37 18.94
N LEU A 73 2.27 2.88 17.93
CA LEU A 73 1.96 2.56 16.52
C LEU A 73 2.19 1.08 16.20
N GLY A 74 3.29 0.48 16.68
CA GLY A 74 3.54 -0.95 16.53
C GLY A 74 2.38 -1.78 17.04
N ARG A 75 1.88 -1.46 18.25
CA ARG A 75 0.71 -2.10 18.83
C ARG A 75 -0.57 -1.89 18.00
N ALA A 76 -0.80 -0.67 17.49
CA ALA A 76 -1.95 -0.39 16.63
C ALA A 76 -1.91 -1.23 15.33
N PHE A 77 -0.74 -1.42 14.72
CA PHE A 77 -0.59 -2.33 13.58
C PHE A 77 -0.85 -3.80 13.94
N GLU A 78 -0.36 -4.27 15.08
CA GLU A 78 -0.59 -5.63 15.58
C GLU A 78 -2.07 -5.91 15.85
N LEU A 79 -2.77 -4.96 16.49
CA LEU A 79 -4.20 -5.04 16.81
C LEU A 79 -5.10 -4.77 15.59
N ARG A 80 -4.54 -4.36 14.43
CA ARG A 80 -5.27 -3.96 13.22
C ARG A 80 -6.14 -2.73 13.39
N ASP A 81 -5.77 -1.85 14.30
CA ASP A 81 -6.42 -0.54 14.49
C ASP A 81 -5.99 0.48 13.41
N VAL A 82 -5.06 0.07 12.52
CA VAL A 82 -4.61 0.88 11.38
C VAL A 82 -5.33 0.43 10.12
N GLN A 83 -6.17 1.31 9.57
CA GLN A 83 -6.83 1.09 8.29
C GLN A 83 -5.96 1.63 7.15
N LYS A 84 -5.90 0.88 6.06
CA LYS A 84 -5.10 1.20 4.88
C LYS A 84 -5.92 0.98 3.63
N THR A 85 -6.01 2.00 2.79
CA THR A 85 -6.60 1.86 1.46
C THR A 85 -5.52 2.10 0.42
N TYR A 86 -5.49 1.24 -0.58
CA TYR A 86 -4.62 1.35 -1.73
C TYR A 86 -5.47 1.51 -2.99
N LEU A 87 -4.92 2.18 -3.97
CA LEU A 87 -5.40 2.14 -5.34
C LEU A 87 -4.40 1.35 -6.18
N ALA A 88 -4.91 0.59 -7.13
CA ALA A 88 -4.10 -0.04 -8.16
C ALA A 88 -4.78 0.06 -9.53
N VAL A 89 -3.97 0.14 -10.58
CA VAL A 89 -4.43 -0.09 -11.94
C VAL A 89 -3.98 -1.49 -12.35
N VAL A 90 -4.94 -2.35 -12.69
CA VAL A 90 -4.68 -3.73 -13.09
C VAL A 90 -4.91 -3.95 -14.58
N MET A 91 -4.24 -4.95 -15.14
CA MET A 91 -4.43 -5.38 -16.52
C MET A 91 -5.69 -6.26 -16.65
N GLY A 92 -6.51 -6.00 -17.66
CA GLY A 92 -7.75 -6.74 -17.87
C GLY A 92 -8.90 -6.26 -16.99
N GLY A 93 -9.92 -7.11 -16.83
CA GLY A 93 -11.07 -6.88 -15.96
C GLY A 93 -10.94 -7.60 -14.63
N MET A 94 -11.75 -7.19 -13.67
CA MET A 94 -11.93 -7.93 -12.41
C MET A 94 -13.09 -8.92 -12.54
N PRO A 95 -13.08 -10.05 -11.79
CA PRO A 95 -14.10 -11.10 -11.90
C PRO A 95 -15.50 -10.66 -11.41
N ALA A 96 -15.56 -9.58 -10.60
CA ALA A 96 -16.80 -9.01 -10.05
C ALA A 96 -16.61 -7.51 -9.77
N ASP A 97 -17.61 -6.86 -9.16
CA ASP A 97 -17.52 -5.46 -8.73
C ASP A 97 -16.72 -5.32 -7.41
N ALA A 98 -16.78 -6.33 -6.56
CA ALA A 98 -16.01 -6.40 -5.32
C ALA A 98 -15.80 -7.86 -4.90
N GLY A 99 -14.84 -8.06 -3.98
CA GLY A 99 -14.59 -9.39 -3.42
C GLY A 99 -13.50 -9.39 -2.36
N THR A 100 -13.30 -10.58 -1.80
CA THR A 100 -12.25 -10.84 -0.80
C THR A 100 -11.38 -12.01 -1.26
N ILE A 101 -10.08 -11.86 -1.10
CA ILE A 101 -9.08 -12.89 -1.40
C ILE A 101 -8.54 -13.42 -0.08
N HIS A 102 -8.80 -14.71 0.19
CA HIS A 102 -8.31 -15.43 1.37
C HIS A 102 -7.29 -16.49 0.93
N LEU A 103 -6.11 -16.06 0.51
CA LEU A 103 -5.09 -16.97 -0.03
C LEU A 103 -3.78 -16.82 0.74
N PRO A 104 -3.31 -17.89 1.40
CA PRO A 104 -2.08 -17.84 2.17
C PRO A 104 -0.86 -17.66 1.23
N LEU A 105 0.12 -16.89 1.70
CA LEU A 105 1.31 -16.52 0.95
C LEU A 105 2.59 -17.04 1.60
N ALA A 106 3.48 -17.59 0.81
CA ALA A 106 4.84 -17.96 1.17
C ALA A 106 5.86 -17.31 0.21
N ALA A 107 7.11 -17.23 0.64
CA ALA A 107 8.19 -16.87 -0.26
C ALA A 107 8.29 -17.89 -1.39
N ASP A 108 8.51 -17.41 -2.61
CA ASP A 108 8.77 -18.26 -3.77
C ASP A 108 10.28 -18.55 -3.84
N PRO A 109 10.71 -19.79 -3.52
CA PRO A 109 12.14 -20.12 -3.49
C PRO A 109 12.77 -20.12 -4.88
N ASP A 110 11.96 -20.34 -5.92
CA ASP A 110 12.43 -20.44 -7.30
C ASP A 110 12.58 -19.07 -7.96
N GLN A 111 11.84 -18.05 -7.43
CA GLN A 111 11.83 -16.69 -7.99
C GLN A 111 11.88 -15.60 -6.90
N PRO A 112 12.95 -15.55 -6.07
CA PRO A 112 13.06 -14.49 -5.07
C PRO A 112 13.17 -13.11 -5.74
N PRO A 113 12.58 -12.03 -5.17
CA PRO A 113 11.89 -11.95 -3.87
C PRO A 113 10.37 -12.17 -3.94
N ARG A 114 9.85 -12.87 -4.96
CA ARG A 114 8.40 -13.10 -5.12
C ARG A 114 7.80 -13.85 -3.92
N GLN A 115 6.49 -13.63 -3.76
CA GLN A 115 5.63 -14.46 -2.92
C GLN A 115 4.72 -15.28 -3.84
N ARG A 116 4.34 -16.48 -3.42
CA ARG A 116 3.38 -17.33 -4.13
C ARG A 116 2.23 -17.72 -3.21
N VAL A 117 1.09 -18.03 -3.79
CA VAL A 117 0.00 -18.68 -3.06
C VAL A 117 0.45 -20.10 -2.72
N ASP A 118 0.47 -20.41 -1.45
CA ASP A 118 0.87 -21.74 -0.95
C ASP A 118 -0.08 -22.16 0.18
N PRO A 119 -1.02 -23.09 -0.10
CA PRO A 119 -2.02 -23.53 0.87
C PRO A 119 -1.42 -24.30 2.05
N ILE A 120 -0.19 -24.84 1.93
CA ILE A 120 0.44 -25.69 2.93
C ILE A 120 1.40 -24.90 3.82
N LEU A 121 2.32 -24.15 3.21
CA LEU A 121 3.39 -23.43 3.91
C LEU A 121 3.09 -21.92 4.04
N GLY A 122 2.07 -21.44 3.35
CA GLY A 122 1.74 -20.02 3.30
C GLY A 122 1.18 -19.50 4.63
N ARG A 123 1.56 -18.27 4.96
CA ARG A 123 0.97 -17.55 6.10
C ARG A 123 -0.35 -16.93 5.66
N ARG A 124 -1.38 -16.99 6.53
CA ARG A 124 -2.68 -16.36 6.28
C ARG A 124 -2.50 -14.95 5.72
N ALA A 125 -3.14 -14.69 4.59
CA ALA A 125 -3.22 -13.39 3.96
C ALA A 125 -4.66 -13.14 3.47
N GLU A 126 -5.13 -11.89 3.66
CA GLU A 126 -6.49 -11.49 3.33
C GLU A 126 -6.48 -10.08 2.77
N SER A 127 -7.10 -9.90 1.59
CA SER A 127 -7.24 -8.61 0.90
C SER A 127 -8.66 -8.45 0.39
N ARG A 128 -9.29 -7.31 0.67
CA ARG A 128 -10.55 -6.90 0.04
C ARG A 128 -10.27 -6.01 -1.15
N TRP A 129 -11.12 -6.08 -2.15
CA TRP A 129 -11.02 -5.25 -3.34
C TRP A 129 -12.38 -4.81 -3.85
N ARG A 130 -12.41 -3.66 -4.54
CA ARG A 130 -13.57 -3.12 -5.24
C ARG A 130 -13.14 -2.49 -6.56
N ARG A 131 -13.83 -2.80 -7.64
CA ARG A 131 -13.68 -2.15 -8.93
C ARG A 131 -14.27 -0.74 -8.86
N LEU A 132 -13.51 0.26 -9.30
CA LEU A 132 -13.93 1.66 -9.31
C LEU A 132 -14.28 2.15 -10.71
N ALA A 133 -13.43 1.85 -11.69
CA ALA A 133 -13.59 2.31 -13.07
C ALA A 133 -12.83 1.42 -14.05
N GLU A 134 -13.17 1.52 -15.33
CA GLU A 134 -12.47 0.87 -16.43
C GLU A 134 -12.06 1.89 -17.48
N ALA A 135 -10.95 1.61 -18.16
CA ALA A 135 -10.44 2.41 -19.26
C ALA A 135 -9.77 1.50 -20.30
N ALA A 136 -9.54 2.03 -21.48
CA ALA A 136 -8.76 1.38 -22.54
C ALA A 136 -7.46 2.15 -22.78
N ASP A 137 -6.35 1.43 -22.94
CA ASP A 137 -5.04 1.98 -23.29
C ASP A 137 -4.38 1.12 -24.36
N GLY A 138 -4.24 1.66 -25.58
CA GLY A 138 -3.67 0.93 -26.71
C GLY A 138 -4.39 -0.37 -27.03
N GLY A 139 -5.74 -0.41 -26.93
CA GLY A 139 -6.56 -1.60 -27.14
C GLY A 139 -6.57 -2.60 -25.97
N ARG A 140 -5.86 -2.31 -24.87
CA ARG A 140 -5.87 -3.12 -23.65
C ARG A 140 -6.89 -2.57 -22.66
N ARG A 141 -7.69 -3.44 -22.06
CA ARG A 141 -8.57 -3.08 -20.94
C ARG A 141 -7.73 -2.93 -19.69
N LEU A 142 -7.95 -1.82 -18.98
CA LEU A 142 -7.37 -1.53 -17.67
C LEU A 142 -8.49 -1.28 -16.66
N THR A 143 -8.29 -1.68 -15.42
CA THR A 143 -9.27 -1.48 -14.35
C THR A 143 -8.62 -0.77 -13.17
N LEU A 144 -9.25 0.30 -12.68
CA LEU A 144 -8.91 0.93 -11.40
C LEU A 144 -9.62 0.18 -10.29
N VAL A 145 -8.85 -0.25 -9.29
CA VAL A 145 -9.37 -0.97 -8.12
C VAL A 145 -8.95 -0.29 -6.83
N SER A 146 -9.86 -0.27 -5.85
CA SER A 146 -9.55 0.02 -4.45
C SER A 146 -9.26 -1.29 -3.73
N LEU A 147 -8.28 -1.27 -2.82
CA LEU A 147 -7.76 -2.44 -2.12
C LEU A 147 -7.61 -2.14 -0.64
N GLU A 148 -8.06 -3.06 0.21
CA GLU A 148 -7.88 -3.01 1.66
C GLU A 148 -7.14 -4.28 2.11
N PRO A 149 -5.84 -4.19 2.47
CA PRO A 149 -5.11 -5.32 3.03
C PRO A 149 -5.45 -5.50 4.51
N ILE A 150 -6.22 -6.54 4.84
CA ILE A 150 -6.56 -6.91 6.23
C ILE A 150 -5.34 -7.48 6.96
N THR A 151 -4.47 -8.13 6.24
CA THR A 151 -3.14 -8.57 6.69
C THR A 151 -2.05 -7.80 5.94
N GLY A 152 -0.79 -7.88 6.40
CA GLY A 152 0.34 -7.14 5.80
C GLY A 152 1.49 -8.06 5.41
N ARG A 153 1.29 -9.03 4.50
CA ARG A 153 2.39 -9.86 3.99
C ARG A 153 3.16 -9.13 2.90
N SER A 154 4.44 -9.49 2.76
CA SER A 154 5.26 -8.97 1.65
C SER A 154 4.57 -9.23 0.31
N HIS A 155 4.56 -8.25 -0.59
CA HIS A 155 3.95 -8.31 -1.91
C HIS A 155 2.48 -8.77 -1.94
N GLN A 156 1.74 -8.71 -0.82
CA GLN A 156 0.43 -9.34 -0.68
C GLN A 156 -0.55 -8.93 -1.79
N LEU A 157 -0.78 -7.63 -1.97
CA LEU A 157 -1.73 -7.13 -2.96
C LEU A 157 -1.32 -7.51 -4.38
N ARG A 158 -0.03 -7.48 -4.67
CA ARG A 158 0.55 -7.83 -5.96
C ARG A 158 0.34 -9.30 -6.30
N ALA A 159 0.69 -10.20 -5.37
CA ALA A 159 0.51 -11.64 -5.52
C ALA A 159 -0.97 -12.04 -5.61
N HIS A 160 -1.83 -11.44 -4.79
CA HIS A 160 -3.27 -11.71 -4.80
C HIS A 160 -3.93 -11.30 -6.12
N LEU A 161 -3.64 -10.09 -6.63
CA LEU A 161 -4.20 -9.62 -7.90
C LEU A 161 -3.68 -10.43 -9.09
N ALA A 162 -2.40 -10.78 -9.10
CA ALA A 162 -1.84 -11.64 -10.13
C ALA A 162 -2.48 -13.04 -10.13
N TRP A 163 -2.77 -13.59 -8.96
CA TRP A 163 -3.49 -14.87 -8.84
C TRP A 163 -4.91 -14.80 -9.40
N LEU A 164 -5.60 -13.67 -9.28
CA LEU A 164 -6.91 -13.43 -9.90
C LEU A 164 -6.83 -13.24 -11.42
N GLY A 165 -5.66 -13.30 -12.04
CA GLY A 165 -5.46 -13.03 -13.46
C GLY A 165 -5.51 -11.55 -13.84
N ALA A 166 -5.46 -10.65 -12.85
CA ALA A 166 -5.48 -9.19 -13.00
C ALA A 166 -4.21 -8.56 -12.40
N PRO A 167 -3.00 -8.84 -12.96
CA PRO A 167 -1.75 -8.30 -12.43
C PRO A 167 -1.74 -6.78 -12.52
N ILE A 168 -1.04 -6.14 -11.57
CA ILE A 168 -0.90 -4.68 -11.53
C ILE A 168 -0.06 -4.21 -12.72
N VAL A 169 -0.49 -3.14 -13.36
CA VAL A 169 0.25 -2.50 -14.46
C VAL A 169 1.64 -2.09 -13.99
N GLY A 170 2.66 -2.40 -14.79
CA GLY A 170 4.05 -2.05 -14.50
C GLY A 170 4.71 -2.90 -13.41
N ASP A 171 4.05 -3.94 -12.90
CA ASP A 171 4.66 -4.86 -11.94
C ASP A 171 5.73 -5.74 -12.60
N PRO A 172 7.02 -5.59 -12.24
CA PRO A 172 8.10 -6.37 -12.88
C PRO A 172 8.19 -7.81 -12.37
N LEU A 173 7.53 -8.13 -11.24
CA LEU A 173 7.61 -9.46 -10.62
C LEU A 173 6.38 -10.31 -10.94
N TYR A 174 5.19 -9.71 -10.97
CA TYR A 174 3.91 -10.44 -11.10
C TYR A 174 3.17 -10.14 -12.41
N GLY A 175 3.65 -9.17 -13.18
CA GLY A 175 3.11 -8.75 -14.48
C GLY A 175 4.17 -8.74 -15.56
N THR A 176 3.98 -7.90 -16.56
CA THR A 176 4.92 -7.75 -17.69
C THR A 176 5.97 -6.67 -17.48
N GLY A 177 5.96 -5.98 -16.33
CA GLY A 177 6.77 -4.78 -16.14
C GLY A 177 6.30 -3.63 -17.04
N GLY A 178 7.16 -2.63 -17.22
CA GLY A 178 6.92 -1.52 -18.13
C GLY A 178 7.52 -0.20 -17.66
N PRO A 179 7.58 0.81 -18.54
CA PRO A 179 8.24 2.08 -18.25
C PRO A 179 7.48 2.95 -17.24
N THR A 180 6.19 2.68 -17.03
CA THR A 180 5.34 3.47 -16.11
C THR A 180 5.59 3.15 -14.63
N GLY A 181 6.35 2.10 -14.32
CA GLY A 181 6.53 1.59 -12.96
C GLY A 181 5.26 0.95 -12.40
N LEU A 182 5.35 0.45 -11.17
CA LEU A 182 4.26 -0.25 -10.47
C LEU A 182 3.09 0.70 -10.17
N ALA A 183 1.93 0.43 -10.74
CA ALA A 183 0.72 1.22 -10.50
C ALA A 183 -0.01 0.76 -9.22
N LEU A 184 0.66 0.87 -8.07
CA LEU A 184 0.15 0.60 -6.72
C LEU A 184 0.49 1.76 -5.80
N HIS A 185 -0.54 2.36 -5.19
CA HIS A 185 -0.41 3.55 -4.37
C HIS A 185 -1.19 3.41 -3.06
N ALA A 186 -0.53 3.65 -1.91
CA ALA A 186 -1.16 3.70 -0.59
C ALA A 186 -1.85 5.06 -0.43
N THR A 187 -3.16 5.13 -0.74
CA THR A 187 -3.87 6.40 -0.88
C THR A 187 -4.47 6.92 0.40
N ARG A 188 -4.82 6.06 1.37
CA ARG A 188 -5.37 6.45 2.67
C ARG A 188 -4.75 5.64 3.78
N LEU A 189 -4.47 6.32 4.89
CA LEU A 189 -3.94 5.75 6.12
C LEU A 189 -4.66 6.37 7.31
N SER A 190 -5.41 5.54 8.06
CA SER A 190 -6.14 5.98 9.24
C SER A 190 -5.69 5.18 10.46
N PHE A 191 -5.34 5.87 11.56
CA PHE A 191 -4.76 5.26 12.75
C PHE A 191 -4.94 6.16 13.98
N PRO A 192 -4.95 5.59 15.23
CA PRO A 192 -4.95 6.37 16.45
C PRO A 192 -3.60 7.07 16.67
N HIS A 193 -3.64 8.36 16.97
CA HIS A 193 -2.44 9.14 17.28
C HIS A 193 -1.76 8.63 18.56
N PRO A 194 -0.44 8.41 18.57
CA PRO A 194 0.24 7.74 19.68
C PRO A 194 0.24 8.50 21.00
N ALA A 195 0.03 9.83 21.00
CA ALA A 195 0.04 10.62 22.22
C ALA A 195 -1.33 10.71 22.90
N ASP A 196 -2.41 10.83 22.13
CA ASP A 196 -3.74 11.17 22.65
C ASP A 196 -4.87 10.27 22.14
N GLY A 197 -4.57 9.34 21.24
CA GLY A 197 -5.54 8.39 20.66
C GLY A 197 -6.52 9.01 19.65
N ARG A 198 -6.42 10.31 19.33
CA ARG A 198 -7.27 10.92 18.30
C ARG A 198 -7.05 10.24 16.96
N LEU A 199 -8.11 10.12 16.17
CA LEU A 199 -7.99 9.52 14.84
C LEU A 199 -7.22 10.45 13.90
N ILE A 200 -6.11 9.95 13.35
CA ILE A 200 -5.44 10.57 12.21
C ILE A 200 -5.97 9.90 10.94
N ASP A 201 -6.38 10.73 9.99
CA ASP A 201 -6.86 10.27 8.68
C ASP A 201 -6.13 11.06 7.60
N ALA A 202 -5.16 10.41 6.97
CA ALA A 202 -4.30 11.02 5.96
C ALA A 202 -4.62 10.45 4.57
N ASP A 203 -4.62 11.33 3.57
CA ASP A 203 -4.85 11.00 2.17
C ASP A 203 -3.69 11.47 1.28
N ALA A 204 -3.37 10.68 0.25
CA ALA A 204 -2.50 11.06 -0.84
C ALA A 204 -3.08 10.57 -2.18
N ALA A 205 -3.11 11.44 -3.16
CA ALA A 205 -3.55 11.07 -4.50
C ALA A 205 -2.43 10.34 -5.27
N PRO A 206 -2.74 9.35 -6.10
CA PRO A 206 -1.75 8.74 -6.97
C PRO A 206 -1.19 9.78 -7.96
N PRO A 207 0.03 9.56 -8.49
CA PRO A 207 0.66 10.53 -9.39
C PRO A 207 -0.16 10.72 -10.67
N ALA A 208 -0.29 11.98 -11.14
CA ALA A 208 -1.10 12.36 -12.30
C ALA A 208 -0.44 11.99 -13.65
N VAL A 209 0.18 10.82 -13.73
CA VAL A 209 0.81 10.25 -14.94
C VAL A 209 0.14 8.94 -15.33
N ARG A 210 0.42 8.41 -16.54
CA ARG A 210 -0.08 7.08 -16.93
C ARG A 210 0.44 6.00 -15.99
N PRO A 211 -0.40 4.99 -15.70
CA PRO A 211 -1.78 4.77 -16.18
C PRO A 211 -2.86 5.52 -15.37
N TRP A 212 -2.51 6.20 -14.27
CA TRP A 212 -3.45 6.87 -13.37
C TRP A 212 -4.28 7.96 -14.04
N SER A 213 -3.67 8.73 -14.96
CA SER A 213 -4.34 9.83 -15.67
C SER A 213 -5.52 9.38 -16.55
N LEU A 214 -5.61 8.09 -16.89
CA LEU A 214 -6.75 7.50 -17.60
C LEU A 214 -8.02 7.44 -16.73
N PHE A 215 -7.87 7.55 -15.42
CA PHE A 215 -8.93 7.43 -14.43
C PHE A 215 -9.20 8.76 -13.70
N GLY A 216 -8.82 9.90 -14.28
CA GLY A 216 -8.90 11.21 -13.65
C GLY A 216 -10.27 11.51 -13.04
N ALA A 217 -11.38 11.24 -13.75
CA ALA A 217 -12.74 11.46 -13.26
C ALA A 217 -13.04 10.64 -11.99
N ALA A 218 -12.69 9.35 -11.96
CA ALA A 218 -12.91 8.48 -10.82
C ALA A 218 -12.01 8.88 -9.62
N LEU A 219 -10.79 9.32 -9.89
CA LEU A 219 -9.87 9.79 -8.85
C LEU A 219 -10.33 11.14 -8.25
N HIS A 220 -10.83 12.07 -9.08
CA HIS A 220 -11.37 13.36 -8.61
C HIS A 220 -12.67 13.19 -7.79
N ALA A 221 -13.55 12.26 -8.18
CA ALA A 221 -14.76 11.94 -7.44
C ALA A 221 -14.49 11.33 -6.05
N GLN A 222 -13.22 11.01 -5.76
CA GLN A 222 -12.78 10.39 -4.50
C GLN A 222 -13.59 9.14 -4.14
N ALA A 223 -14.10 8.42 -5.16
CA ALA A 223 -14.91 7.22 -5.02
C ALA A 223 -14.27 6.11 -4.15
N TRP A 224 -12.97 6.25 -3.88
CA TRP A 224 -12.20 5.39 -2.98
C TRP A 224 -12.32 5.77 -1.50
N ARG A 225 -12.79 6.98 -1.15
CA ARG A 225 -12.98 7.41 0.26
C ARG A 225 -14.15 6.68 0.92
N ASP A 226 -15.19 6.39 0.15
CA ASP A 226 -16.41 5.75 0.66
C ASP A 226 -16.28 4.22 0.79
N VAL A 227 -15.17 3.64 0.33
CA VAL A 227 -14.97 2.18 0.29
C VAL A 227 -14.61 1.57 1.64
N GLY A 228 -14.14 2.38 2.61
CA GLY A 228 -13.71 1.93 3.94
C GLY A 228 -14.80 1.87 5.01
N MET A 229 -16.06 2.18 4.69
CA MET A 229 -17.17 2.24 5.66
C MET A 229 -18.31 1.26 5.35
N SER A 230 -18.00 0.04 4.90
CA SER A 230 -19.03 -1.00 4.91
C SER A 230 -19.08 -1.64 6.30
N ALA A 231 -20.22 -1.41 6.95
CA ALA A 231 -20.60 -1.99 8.22
C ALA A 231 -20.67 -3.52 8.10
N ASP A 232 -19.58 -4.17 8.49
CA ASP A 232 -19.57 -5.52 9.05
C ASP A 232 -18.38 -5.58 10.00
N ALA A 233 -18.44 -4.77 11.07
CA ALA A 233 -17.65 -5.03 12.25
C ALA A 233 -18.16 -6.36 12.81
N PRO A 234 -17.31 -7.39 13.00
CA PRO A 234 -17.75 -8.55 13.74
C PRO A 234 -18.15 -8.07 15.12
N THR A 235 -19.43 -8.28 15.49
CA THR A 235 -19.89 -8.21 16.87
C THR A 235 -18.90 -8.98 17.72
N ARG A 236 -18.26 -8.29 18.66
CA ARG A 236 -17.49 -8.92 19.72
C ARG A 236 -18.49 -9.69 20.56
N ASP A 237 -18.60 -11.00 20.34
CA ASP A 237 -19.23 -11.89 21.33
C ASP A 237 -18.35 -11.88 22.58
N GLN A 238 -19.01 -11.62 23.68
CA GLN A 238 -18.50 -11.53 25.05
C GLN A 238 -17.96 -12.88 25.55
#